data_b71dfad9e99ef6569aee71c2f83d9a34
#
_entry.id   b71dfad9e99ef6569aee71c2f83d9a34
#
_cell.length_a   1.000
_cell.length_b   1.000
_cell.length_c   1.000
_cell.angle_alpha   90.00
_cell.angle_beta   90.00
_cell.angle_gamma   90.00
#
_symmetry.space_group_name_H-M   'P 1'
#
loop_
_entity.id
_entity.type
_entity.pdbx_description
1 polymer ?
#
loop_
_entity_poly.entity_id
_entity_poly.type
_entity_poly.pdbx_seq_one_letter_code
_entity_poly.pdbx_strand_id
1 'polypeptide(L)'
;MSEHKRNTLSEVFRFKKFSLFVLAVVVTAVLWNLPSTAFGIEGLTVIQQRVIAIFAFATIMWVTEAISSWATSVTLIGALLFTTSDNAFLFFRAGIDKSELIHHSALMATFADPIIILFLGGFMLAIAATKSGLDVFLARALLRPFGRRSEMVLLGFILITGAFSMFVSNTATAAMMLTFLTPVFKALPPEGKGRVALTLAIPVAANIGGMGTPIGTPPNAIALKYLNDPNGLNLGLGFGQWMAFMLPLTIILLLIGWYLLKTFFPFKKREIDLHIEGDIHRGWRTPVIAVTFCVTVLLWMFDKFTGVGANTVAMLPISVFALTGVVKAKDLQEINWSVIWMVAGGFALGLALNESKLAELAIESIPFGNWSPMVILLISGVICYILSNFISNTATAALLVPILAVVCKGMGDSLAGIGGTPTVLIGIAIAASTAMCLPISTPPNAIAHSTGLVHQNEMMKIGLAIGVIGLVLGYIVLFLVTKIGMI
;
A
#
# COMPACT_ATOMS: atom_id res chain seq x y z
N MET A 1 -4.64 -12.58 -33.42
CA MET A 1 -5.92 -11.89 -33.18
C MET A 1 -5.97 -10.72 -34.13
N SER A 2 -6.96 -10.66 -35.06
CA SER A 2 -7.01 -9.65 -36.13
C SER A 2 -7.13 -8.24 -35.54
N GLU A 3 -6.53 -7.26 -36.17
CA GLU A 3 -6.55 -5.83 -35.77
C GLU A 3 -7.97 -5.31 -35.53
N HIS A 4 -8.95 -5.82 -36.25
CA HIS A 4 -10.37 -5.49 -36.09
C HIS A 4 -10.95 -5.96 -34.73
N LYS A 5 -10.55 -7.14 -34.22
CA LYS A 5 -10.95 -7.61 -32.86
C LYS A 5 -10.27 -6.82 -31.76
N ARG A 6 -9.07 -6.28 -31.98
CA ARG A 6 -8.36 -5.44 -31.03
C ARG A 6 -9.02 -4.07 -30.89
N ASN A 7 -9.46 -3.48 -32.01
CA ASN A 7 -10.15 -2.19 -32.01
C ASN A 7 -11.53 -2.27 -31.35
N THR A 8 -12.33 -3.30 -31.66
CA THR A 8 -13.63 -3.51 -31.01
C THR A 8 -13.53 -3.75 -29.51
N LEU A 9 -12.55 -4.51 -29.04
CA LEU A 9 -12.32 -4.71 -27.59
C LEU A 9 -11.90 -3.43 -26.88
N SER A 10 -11.08 -2.58 -27.52
CA SER A 10 -10.66 -1.29 -26.95
C SER A 10 -11.83 -0.31 -26.85
N GLU A 11 -12.73 -0.29 -27.82
CA GLU A 11 -13.93 0.55 -27.82
C GLU A 11 -14.95 0.10 -26.77
N VAL A 12 -15.20 -1.20 -26.65
CA VAL A 12 -16.07 -1.75 -25.59
C VAL A 12 -15.51 -1.45 -24.20
N PHE A 13 -14.19 -1.53 -24.02
CA PHE A 13 -13.54 -1.23 -22.73
C PHE A 13 -13.62 0.27 -22.39
N ARG A 14 -13.44 1.14 -23.39
CA ARG A 14 -13.63 2.60 -23.25
C ARG A 14 -15.07 2.94 -22.90
N PHE A 15 -16.03 2.34 -23.57
CA PHE A 15 -17.45 2.55 -23.31
C PHE A 15 -17.84 2.10 -21.90
N LYS A 16 -17.35 0.94 -21.44
CA LYS A 16 -17.57 0.44 -20.07
C LYS A 16 -16.99 1.37 -19.01
N LYS A 17 -15.78 1.87 -19.20
CA LYS A 17 -15.16 2.84 -18.28
C LYS A 17 -15.93 4.16 -18.25
N PHE A 18 -16.37 4.64 -19.40
CA PHE A 18 -17.17 5.85 -19.50
C PHE A 18 -18.53 5.68 -18.82
N SER A 19 -19.22 4.57 -18.99
CA SER A 19 -20.51 4.32 -18.32
C SER A 19 -20.38 4.25 -16.79
N LEU A 20 -19.29 3.66 -16.28
CA LEU A 20 -18.99 3.63 -14.84
C LEU A 20 -18.66 5.04 -14.29
N PHE A 21 -17.95 5.86 -15.06
CA PHE A 21 -17.71 7.25 -14.71
C PHE A 21 -19.03 8.05 -14.63
N VAL A 22 -19.89 7.90 -15.65
CA VAL A 22 -21.21 8.54 -15.66
C VAL A 22 -22.06 8.07 -14.47
N LEU A 23 -22.05 6.77 -14.17
CA LEU A 23 -22.72 6.22 -13.00
C LEU A 23 -22.25 6.90 -11.70
N ALA A 24 -20.94 7.06 -11.51
CA ALA A 24 -20.42 7.73 -10.33
C ALA A 24 -20.87 9.18 -10.24
N VAL A 25 -20.84 9.91 -11.35
CA VAL A 25 -21.31 11.30 -11.40
C VAL A 25 -22.81 11.38 -11.08
N VAL A 26 -23.61 10.48 -11.63
CA VAL A 26 -25.06 10.43 -11.36
C VAL A 26 -25.33 10.11 -9.89
N VAL A 27 -24.68 9.10 -9.33
CA VAL A 27 -24.83 8.75 -7.90
C VAL A 27 -24.45 9.94 -7.02
N THR A 28 -23.32 10.60 -7.32
CA THR A 28 -22.87 11.79 -6.60
C THR A 28 -23.89 12.91 -6.69
N ALA A 29 -24.42 13.20 -7.89
CA ALA A 29 -25.42 14.23 -8.09
C ALA A 29 -26.74 13.91 -7.36
N VAL A 30 -27.16 12.66 -7.34
CA VAL A 30 -28.32 12.21 -6.58
C VAL A 30 -28.09 12.44 -5.08
N LEU A 31 -27.00 11.92 -4.51
CA LEU A 31 -26.70 12.10 -3.09
C LEU A 31 -26.54 13.56 -2.69
N TRP A 32 -25.99 14.38 -3.59
CA TRP A 32 -25.83 15.83 -3.39
C TRP A 32 -27.14 16.58 -3.27
N ASN A 33 -28.17 16.15 -4.00
CA ASN A 33 -29.46 16.85 -4.11
C ASN A 33 -30.60 16.18 -3.34
N LEU A 34 -30.38 15.02 -2.71
CA LEU A 34 -31.37 14.39 -1.84
C LEU A 34 -31.70 15.30 -0.65
N PRO A 35 -32.94 15.30 -0.14
CA PRO A 35 -33.21 15.93 1.14
C PRO A 35 -32.41 15.23 2.25
N SER A 36 -31.88 16.00 3.21
CA SER A 36 -31.07 15.45 4.32
C SER A 36 -31.80 14.34 5.11
N THR A 37 -33.13 14.44 5.20
CA THR A 37 -33.98 13.42 5.84
C THR A 37 -33.94 12.05 5.16
N ALA A 38 -33.56 11.97 3.88
CA ALA A 38 -33.47 10.70 3.14
C ALA A 38 -32.29 9.82 3.61
N PHE A 39 -31.32 10.39 4.31
CA PHE A 39 -30.18 9.65 4.85
C PHE A 39 -30.48 8.93 6.17
N GLY A 40 -31.65 9.20 6.79
CA GLY A 40 -32.00 8.63 8.09
C GLY A 40 -31.09 9.07 9.25
N ILE A 41 -30.35 10.16 9.05
CA ILE A 41 -29.41 10.74 10.01
C ILE A 41 -29.99 12.11 10.43
N GLU A 42 -30.35 12.23 11.70
CA GLU A 42 -30.87 13.49 12.24
C GLU A 42 -29.76 14.55 12.34
N GLY A 43 -30.03 15.79 11.95
CA GLY A 43 -29.09 16.89 12.05
C GLY A 43 -28.01 16.93 10.95
N LEU A 44 -28.14 16.14 9.88
CA LEU A 44 -27.17 16.12 8.78
C LEU A 44 -27.08 17.51 8.10
N THR A 45 -25.89 18.12 8.14
CA THR A 45 -25.65 19.43 7.52
C THR A 45 -25.39 19.32 6.01
N VAL A 46 -25.48 20.45 5.30
CA VAL A 46 -25.19 20.50 3.86
C VAL A 46 -23.75 20.12 3.55
N ILE A 47 -22.79 20.51 4.39
CA ILE A 47 -21.37 20.15 4.20
C ILE A 47 -21.17 18.65 4.39
N GLN A 48 -21.76 18.07 5.43
CA GLN A 48 -21.70 16.62 5.66
C GLN A 48 -22.31 15.83 4.49
N GLN A 49 -23.44 16.27 3.97
CA GLN A 49 -24.05 15.65 2.79
C GLN A 49 -23.15 15.71 1.55
N ARG A 50 -22.47 16.85 1.31
CA ARG A 50 -21.50 16.98 0.22
C ARG A 50 -20.31 16.05 0.42
N VAL A 51 -19.80 15.92 1.63
CA VAL A 51 -18.73 14.98 1.97
C VAL A 51 -19.17 13.54 1.68
N ILE A 52 -20.40 13.13 2.04
CA ILE A 52 -20.96 11.80 1.70
C ILE A 52 -21.00 11.60 0.18
N ALA A 53 -21.47 12.59 -0.57
CA ALA A 53 -21.55 12.50 -2.03
C ALA A 53 -20.18 12.37 -2.69
N ILE A 54 -19.20 13.16 -2.24
CA ILE A 54 -17.81 13.11 -2.71
C ILE A 54 -17.16 11.77 -2.31
N PHE A 55 -17.44 11.27 -1.09
CA PHE A 55 -16.99 9.96 -0.63
C PHE A 55 -17.52 8.84 -1.54
N ALA A 56 -18.80 8.86 -1.88
CA ALA A 56 -19.41 7.89 -2.80
C ALA A 56 -18.76 7.93 -4.19
N PHE A 57 -18.47 9.13 -4.72
CA PHE A 57 -17.73 9.30 -5.97
C PHE A 57 -16.33 8.63 -5.89
N ALA A 58 -15.56 8.97 -4.88
CA ALA A 58 -14.21 8.41 -4.69
C ALA A 58 -14.26 6.89 -4.57
N THR A 59 -15.22 6.36 -3.81
CA THR A 59 -15.42 4.91 -3.65
C THR A 59 -15.69 4.23 -4.98
N ILE A 60 -16.66 4.73 -5.76
CA ILE A 60 -17.00 4.13 -7.05
C ILE A 60 -15.80 4.22 -8.00
N MET A 61 -15.10 5.34 -8.06
CA MET A 61 -13.94 5.52 -8.93
C MET A 61 -12.77 4.64 -8.55
N TRP A 62 -12.44 4.52 -7.25
CA TRP A 62 -11.36 3.65 -6.78
C TRP A 62 -11.69 2.17 -6.98
N VAL A 63 -12.94 1.75 -6.74
CA VAL A 63 -13.37 0.35 -6.91
C VAL A 63 -13.45 -0.05 -8.38
N THR A 64 -13.90 0.85 -9.25
CA THR A 64 -14.09 0.53 -10.67
C THR A 64 -12.87 0.81 -11.55
N GLU A 65 -11.93 1.62 -11.05
CA GLU A 65 -10.80 2.15 -11.83
C GLU A 65 -11.21 2.72 -13.19
N ALA A 66 -12.40 3.32 -13.26
CA ALA A 66 -12.90 3.97 -14.46
C ALA A 66 -11.98 5.10 -14.91
N ILE A 67 -11.44 5.85 -13.96
CA ILE A 67 -10.28 6.73 -14.08
C ILE A 67 -9.15 6.22 -13.19
N SER A 68 -7.92 6.66 -13.44
CA SER A 68 -6.78 6.26 -12.61
C SER A 68 -6.94 6.71 -11.15
N SER A 69 -6.46 5.90 -10.20
CA SER A 69 -6.64 6.16 -8.77
C SER A 69 -6.04 7.51 -8.33
N TRP A 70 -4.93 7.96 -8.92
CA TRP A 70 -4.35 9.27 -8.64
C TRP A 70 -5.24 10.42 -9.15
N ALA A 71 -5.87 10.25 -10.33
CA ALA A 71 -6.79 11.25 -10.87
C ALA A 71 -8.06 11.35 -10.01
N THR A 72 -8.57 10.23 -9.50
CA THR A 72 -9.66 10.21 -8.51
C THR A 72 -9.28 11.04 -7.29
N SER A 73 -8.09 10.85 -6.75
CA SER A 73 -7.60 11.57 -5.56
C SER A 73 -7.46 13.08 -5.80
N VAL A 74 -6.90 13.47 -6.94
CA VAL A 74 -6.82 14.91 -7.31
C VAL A 74 -8.21 15.51 -7.47
N THR A 75 -9.14 14.80 -8.13
CA THR A 75 -10.53 15.24 -8.29
C THR A 75 -11.23 15.36 -6.95
N LEU A 76 -11.04 14.40 -6.06
CA LEU A 76 -11.56 14.41 -4.69
C LEU A 76 -11.08 15.64 -3.90
N ILE A 77 -9.77 15.88 -3.87
CA ILE A 77 -9.19 17.05 -3.18
C ILE A 77 -9.75 18.34 -3.77
N GLY A 78 -9.80 18.45 -5.10
CA GLY A 78 -10.39 19.61 -5.78
C GLY A 78 -11.88 19.80 -5.45
N ALA A 79 -12.67 18.72 -5.46
CA ALA A 79 -14.08 18.76 -5.12
C ALA A 79 -14.29 19.26 -3.68
N LEU A 80 -13.53 18.73 -2.71
CA LEU A 80 -13.57 19.19 -1.32
C LEU A 80 -13.21 20.68 -1.21
N LEU A 81 -12.12 21.11 -1.84
CA LEU A 81 -11.68 22.51 -1.80
C LEU A 81 -12.72 23.46 -2.39
N PHE A 82 -13.27 23.13 -3.54
CA PHE A 82 -14.16 24.03 -4.26
C PHE A 82 -15.62 24.08 -3.74
N THR A 83 -16.02 23.07 -2.94
CA THR A 83 -17.44 22.92 -2.57
C THR A 83 -17.71 22.85 -1.08
N THR A 84 -16.71 22.49 -0.25
CA THR A 84 -16.91 22.28 1.19
C THR A 84 -16.01 23.14 2.07
N SER A 85 -14.98 23.79 1.48
CA SER A 85 -14.03 24.54 2.29
C SER A 85 -14.48 25.99 2.56
N ASP A 86 -13.82 26.61 3.53
CA ASP A 86 -13.95 28.04 3.86
C ASP A 86 -13.50 28.97 2.71
N ASN A 87 -12.79 28.41 1.72
CA ASN A 87 -12.37 29.08 0.49
C ASN A 87 -13.07 28.54 -0.78
N ALA A 88 -14.20 27.82 -0.61
CA ALA A 88 -15.02 27.31 -1.72
C ALA A 88 -15.66 28.47 -2.54
N PHE A 89 -16.20 28.14 -3.71
CA PHE A 89 -16.96 29.14 -4.49
C PHE A 89 -18.08 29.75 -3.65
N LEU A 90 -18.30 31.05 -3.81
CA LEU A 90 -19.25 31.84 -3.00
C LEU A 90 -20.66 31.22 -2.97
N PHE A 91 -21.14 30.71 -4.09
CA PHE A 91 -22.45 30.07 -4.17
C PHE A 91 -22.57 28.74 -3.43
N PHE A 92 -21.43 28.05 -3.17
CA PHE A 92 -21.44 26.83 -2.37
C PHE A 92 -21.38 27.10 -0.86
N ARG A 93 -20.81 28.23 -0.43
CA ARG A 93 -20.72 28.61 1.00
C ARG A 93 -21.72 29.63 1.45
N ALA A 94 -22.55 30.20 0.51
CA ALA A 94 -23.57 31.17 0.85
C ALA A 94 -24.63 30.55 1.78
N GLY A 95 -24.87 31.20 2.93
CA GLY A 95 -25.84 30.73 3.92
C GLY A 95 -25.39 29.57 4.82
N ILE A 96 -24.13 29.12 4.70
CA ILE A 96 -23.56 28.10 5.57
C ILE A 96 -22.74 28.76 6.68
N ASP A 97 -22.87 28.27 7.90
CA ASP A 97 -22.04 28.74 9.01
C ASP A 97 -20.58 28.45 8.76
N LYS A 98 -19.70 29.42 9.07
CA LYS A 98 -18.25 29.27 8.88
C LYS A 98 -17.66 28.11 9.69
N SER A 99 -18.27 27.77 10.80
CA SER A 99 -17.84 26.65 11.67
C SER A 99 -18.11 25.28 11.07
N GLU A 100 -18.98 25.17 10.06
CA GLU A 100 -19.25 23.93 9.34
C GLU A 100 -18.30 23.71 8.16
N LEU A 101 -17.64 24.80 7.69
CA LEU A 101 -16.77 24.75 6.53
C LEU A 101 -15.40 24.13 6.91
N ILE A 102 -14.91 23.28 6.04
CA ILE A 102 -13.60 22.64 6.21
C ILE A 102 -12.49 23.66 5.93
N HIS A 103 -11.45 23.70 6.75
CA HIS A 103 -10.32 24.60 6.49
C HIS A 103 -9.56 24.22 5.21
N HIS A 104 -9.55 25.11 4.22
CA HIS A 104 -8.86 24.89 2.95
C HIS A 104 -7.37 24.61 3.13
N SER A 105 -6.72 25.29 4.09
CA SER A 105 -5.30 25.09 4.39
C SER A 105 -5.03 23.69 4.91
N ALA A 106 -5.92 23.11 5.71
CA ALA A 106 -5.81 21.73 6.21
C ALA A 106 -5.96 20.72 5.07
N LEU A 107 -6.93 20.94 4.15
CA LEU A 107 -7.06 20.11 2.95
C LEU A 107 -5.83 20.17 2.04
N MET A 108 -5.25 21.34 1.83
CA MET A 108 -4.00 21.48 1.07
C MET A 108 -2.81 20.85 1.78
N ALA A 109 -2.75 20.93 3.11
CA ALA A 109 -1.68 20.36 3.91
C ALA A 109 -1.64 18.83 3.86
N THR A 110 -2.72 18.16 3.46
CA THR A 110 -2.71 16.70 3.29
C THR A 110 -1.68 16.21 2.28
N PHE A 111 -1.31 17.02 1.30
CA PHE A 111 -0.24 16.72 0.35
C PHE A 111 1.18 16.87 0.96
N ALA A 112 1.31 17.62 2.04
CA ALA A 112 2.54 17.82 2.79
C ALA A 112 2.55 17.06 4.13
N ASP A 113 1.69 16.06 4.27
CA ASP A 113 1.64 15.21 5.47
C ASP A 113 3.02 14.59 5.73
N PRO A 114 3.48 14.51 6.99
CA PRO A 114 4.76 13.89 7.35
C PRO A 114 4.98 12.49 6.77
N ILE A 115 3.92 11.69 6.60
CA ILE A 115 4.01 10.38 5.97
C ILE A 115 4.35 10.47 4.47
N ILE A 116 3.90 11.50 3.78
CA ILE A 116 4.29 11.75 2.38
C ILE A 116 5.79 12.04 2.29
N ILE A 117 6.34 12.83 3.22
CA ILE A 117 7.78 13.05 3.30
C ILE A 117 8.53 11.74 3.56
N LEU A 118 7.98 10.85 4.39
CA LEU A 118 8.55 9.52 4.63
C LEU A 118 8.64 8.70 3.33
N PHE A 119 7.57 8.71 2.51
CA PHE A 119 7.60 8.07 1.18
C PHE A 119 8.61 8.69 0.22
N LEU A 120 8.69 10.03 0.18
CA LEU A 120 9.65 10.73 -0.66
C LEU A 120 11.09 10.34 -0.30
N GLY A 121 11.43 10.24 0.99
CA GLY A 121 12.72 9.74 1.45
C GLY A 121 13.01 8.31 0.99
N GLY A 122 12.02 7.42 1.10
CA GLY A 122 12.10 6.05 0.60
C GLY A 122 12.31 5.97 -0.92
N PHE A 123 11.57 6.77 -1.71
CA PHE A 123 11.75 6.85 -3.16
C PHE A 123 13.13 7.40 -3.55
N MET A 124 13.64 8.40 -2.84
CA MET A 124 14.98 8.93 -3.07
C MET A 124 16.08 7.89 -2.80
N LEU A 125 15.93 7.09 -1.74
CA LEU A 125 16.82 5.95 -1.47
C LEU A 125 16.79 4.92 -2.60
N ALA A 126 15.59 4.56 -3.05
CA ALA A 126 15.40 3.58 -4.11
C ALA A 126 16.02 4.06 -5.44
N ILE A 127 15.72 5.30 -5.86
CA ILE A 127 16.26 5.91 -7.09
C ILE A 127 17.80 5.95 -7.03
N ALA A 128 18.38 6.37 -5.91
CA ALA A 128 19.82 6.44 -5.74
C ALA A 128 20.48 5.05 -5.79
N ALA A 129 19.88 4.05 -5.15
CA ALA A 129 20.36 2.66 -5.16
C ALA A 129 20.37 2.08 -6.57
N THR A 130 19.27 2.21 -7.30
CA THR A 130 19.14 1.73 -8.69
C THR A 130 20.11 2.44 -9.63
N LYS A 131 20.24 3.76 -9.51
CA LYS A 131 21.11 4.57 -10.36
C LYS A 131 22.61 4.25 -10.18
N SER A 132 23.01 3.78 -9.01
CA SER A 132 24.41 3.39 -8.71
C SER A 132 24.68 1.91 -8.99
N GLY A 133 23.67 1.08 -9.23
CA GLY A 133 23.79 -0.36 -9.31
C GLY A 133 24.08 -1.02 -7.94
N LEU A 134 23.88 -0.30 -6.85
CA LEU A 134 24.06 -0.82 -5.49
C LEU A 134 23.07 -1.97 -5.20
N ASP A 135 21.84 -1.86 -5.67
CA ASP A 135 20.80 -2.86 -5.60
C ASP A 135 21.24 -4.17 -6.30
N VAL A 136 21.78 -4.08 -7.51
CA VAL A 136 22.33 -5.21 -8.28
C VAL A 136 23.47 -5.88 -7.54
N PHE A 137 24.39 -5.07 -7.01
CA PHE A 137 25.54 -5.59 -6.24
C PHE A 137 25.11 -6.31 -4.98
N LEU A 138 24.22 -5.70 -4.21
CA LEU A 138 23.70 -6.30 -2.98
C LEU A 138 22.96 -7.61 -3.29
N ALA A 139 22.10 -7.62 -4.30
CA ALA A 139 21.38 -8.82 -4.70
C ALA A 139 22.35 -9.96 -5.04
N ARG A 140 23.41 -9.68 -5.81
CA ARG A 140 24.45 -10.66 -6.16
C ARG A 140 25.21 -11.16 -4.94
N ALA A 141 25.64 -10.25 -4.07
CA ALA A 141 26.39 -10.58 -2.87
C ALA A 141 25.56 -11.44 -1.92
N LEU A 142 24.28 -11.10 -1.74
CA LEU A 142 23.36 -11.80 -0.85
C LEU A 142 22.85 -13.12 -1.41
N LEU A 143 22.81 -13.33 -2.75
CA LEU A 143 22.42 -14.61 -3.35
C LEU A 143 23.53 -15.68 -3.25
N ARG A 144 24.80 -15.28 -3.21
CA ARG A 144 25.94 -16.21 -3.16
C ARG A 144 25.86 -17.28 -2.06
N PRO A 145 25.51 -16.96 -0.80
CA PRO A 145 25.47 -17.95 0.30
C PRO A 145 24.46 -19.08 0.10
N PHE A 146 23.44 -18.89 -0.76
CA PHE A 146 22.41 -19.90 -0.99
C PHE A 146 22.87 -21.06 -1.89
N GLY A 147 24.06 -20.97 -2.46
CA GLY A 147 24.68 -22.05 -3.23
C GLY A 147 23.95 -22.36 -4.54
N ARG A 148 24.01 -23.62 -4.98
CA ARG A 148 23.53 -24.07 -6.29
C ARG A 148 22.24 -24.90 -6.25
N ARG A 149 21.81 -25.37 -5.07
CA ARG A 149 20.58 -26.19 -4.95
C ARG A 149 19.37 -25.37 -5.34
N SER A 150 18.56 -25.88 -6.26
CA SER A 150 17.41 -25.16 -6.84
C SER A 150 16.45 -24.60 -5.77
N GLU A 151 16.18 -25.39 -4.71
CA GLU A 151 15.32 -24.97 -3.61
C GLU A 151 15.94 -23.85 -2.76
N MET A 152 17.27 -23.87 -2.57
CA MET A 152 17.99 -22.83 -1.83
C MET A 152 18.12 -21.56 -2.66
N VAL A 153 18.29 -21.68 -3.98
CA VAL A 153 18.24 -20.56 -4.91
C VAL A 153 16.87 -19.87 -4.84
N LEU A 154 15.78 -20.67 -4.84
CA LEU A 154 14.42 -20.15 -4.65
C LEU A 154 14.30 -19.40 -3.32
N LEU A 155 14.82 -19.95 -2.22
CA LEU A 155 14.83 -19.30 -0.90
C LEU A 155 15.62 -17.98 -0.95
N GLY A 156 16.78 -17.97 -1.58
CA GLY A 156 17.59 -16.76 -1.76
C GLY A 156 16.83 -15.66 -2.49
N PHE A 157 16.19 -15.99 -3.61
CA PHE A 157 15.38 -15.02 -4.34
C PHE A 157 14.22 -14.49 -3.51
N ILE A 158 13.53 -15.33 -2.75
CA ILE A 158 12.43 -14.91 -1.87
C ILE A 158 12.91 -13.96 -0.78
N LEU A 159 13.92 -14.36 -0.02
CA LEU A 159 14.41 -13.57 1.12
C LEU A 159 15.01 -12.24 0.68
N ILE A 160 15.77 -12.23 -0.42
CA ILE A 160 16.40 -11.02 -0.93
C ILE A 160 15.38 -10.09 -1.55
N THR A 161 14.42 -10.60 -2.36
CA THR A 161 13.32 -9.81 -2.88
C THR A 161 12.50 -9.19 -1.76
N GLY A 162 12.18 -9.98 -0.72
CA GLY A 162 11.49 -9.49 0.46
C GLY A 162 12.26 -8.39 1.17
N ALA A 163 13.55 -8.56 1.41
CA ALA A 163 14.40 -7.57 2.05
C ALA A 163 14.49 -6.26 1.26
N PHE A 164 14.66 -6.32 -0.06
CA PHE A 164 14.64 -5.10 -0.90
C PHE A 164 13.28 -4.42 -0.88
N SER A 165 12.20 -5.19 -0.94
CA SER A 165 10.84 -4.65 -0.97
C SER A 165 10.41 -3.97 0.34
N MET A 166 11.14 -4.15 1.42
CA MET A 166 10.94 -3.40 2.65
C MET A 166 11.28 -1.91 2.50
N PHE A 167 12.21 -1.57 1.62
CA PHE A 167 12.76 -0.21 1.49
C PHE A 167 12.64 0.37 0.09
N VAL A 168 12.40 -0.47 -0.90
CA VAL A 168 12.20 -0.12 -2.31
C VAL A 168 10.78 -0.50 -2.72
N SER A 169 10.19 0.21 -3.67
CA SER A 169 8.84 -0.12 -4.11
C SER A 169 8.74 -1.56 -4.61
N ASN A 170 7.65 -2.25 -4.26
CA ASN A 170 7.40 -3.64 -4.69
C ASN A 170 7.55 -3.82 -6.21
N THR A 171 7.10 -2.83 -6.98
CA THR A 171 7.16 -2.83 -8.45
C THR A 171 8.60 -2.79 -8.96
N ALA A 172 9.40 -1.85 -8.45
CA ALA A 172 10.81 -1.72 -8.85
C ALA A 172 11.62 -2.95 -8.44
N THR A 173 11.42 -3.43 -7.21
CA THR A 173 12.05 -4.66 -6.72
C THR A 173 11.70 -5.86 -7.60
N ALA A 174 10.42 -6.03 -7.95
CA ALA A 174 10.00 -7.14 -8.80
C ALA A 174 10.60 -7.05 -10.22
N ALA A 175 10.59 -5.87 -10.82
CA ALA A 175 11.18 -5.66 -12.15
C ALA A 175 12.68 -6.01 -12.15
N MET A 176 13.44 -5.50 -11.18
CA MET A 176 14.87 -5.79 -11.02
C MET A 176 15.12 -7.29 -10.83
N MET A 177 14.45 -7.91 -9.87
CA MET A 177 14.68 -9.32 -9.52
C MET A 177 14.26 -10.29 -10.64
N LEU A 178 13.23 -9.96 -11.43
CA LEU A 178 12.86 -10.74 -12.63
C LEU A 178 13.93 -10.69 -13.72
N THR A 179 14.65 -9.58 -13.87
CA THR A 179 15.78 -9.52 -14.83
C THR A 179 16.90 -10.46 -14.43
N PHE A 180 17.14 -10.64 -13.12
CA PHE A 180 18.15 -11.60 -12.60
C PHE A 180 17.75 -13.05 -12.80
N LEU A 181 16.49 -13.35 -13.03
CA LEU A 181 16.04 -14.70 -13.37
C LEU A 181 16.33 -15.10 -14.83
N THR A 182 16.56 -14.13 -15.71
CA THR A 182 16.82 -14.43 -17.15
C THR A 182 17.96 -15.43 -17.36
N PRO A 183 19.16 -15.27 -16.80
CA PRO A 183 20.23 -16.26 -16.90
C PRO A 183 19.88 -17.57 -16.18
N VAL A 184 19.16 -17.52 -15.07
CA VAL A 184 18.71 -18.70 -14.31
C VAL A 184 17.74 -19.55 -15.15
N PHE A 185 16.87 -18.92 -15.91
CA PHE A 185 15.95 -19.62 -16.81
C PHE A 185 16.64 -20.35 -17.95
N LYS A 186 17.79 -19.85 -18.42
CA LYS A 186 18.60 -20.56 -19.44
C LYS A 186 19.18 -21.87 -18.87
N ALA A 187 19.47 -21.92 -17.57
CA ALA A 187 20.00 -23.08 -16.88
C ALA A 187 18.93 -24.12 -16.49
N LEU A 188 17.65 -23.76 -16.54
CA LEU A 188 16.52 -24.62 -16.19
C LEU A 188 15.84 -25.22 -17.42
N PRO A 189 15.46 -26.51 -17.39
CA PRO A 189 14.72 -27.12 -18.50
C PRO A 189 13.39 -26.40 -18.71
N PRO A 190 12.96 -26.19 -19.97
CA PRO A 190 11.69 -25.53 -20.29
C PRO A 190 10.48 -26.33 -19.79
N GLU A 191 10.64 -27.65 -19.71
CA GLU A 191 9.61 -28.60 -19.33
C GLU A 191 9.58 -28.82 -17.82
N GLY A 192 9.35 -27.82 -17.01
CA GLY A 192 9.32 -28.00 -15.57
C GLY A 192 8.71 -26.80 -14.86
N LYS A 193 8.15 -27.06 -13.69
CA LYS A 193 7.52 -26.01 -12.89
C LYS A 193 8.53 -25.11 -12.17
N GLY A 194 9.84 -25.38 -12.24
CA GLY A 194 10.87 -24.59 -11.58
C GLY A 194 10.95 -23.14 -12.07
N ARG A 195 10.70 -22.90 -13.38
CA ARG A 195 10.59 -21.54 -13.91
C ARG A 195 9.38 -20.81 -13.35
N VAL A 196 8.25 -21.51 -13.23
CA VAL A 196 7.03 -20.99 -12.62
C VAL A 196 7.29 -20.63 -11.15
N ALA A 197 7.92 -21.52 -10.38
CA ALA A 197 8.26 -21.28 -8.98
C ALA A 197 9.10 -20.02 -8.78
N LEU A 198 10.18 -19.88 -9.56
CA LEU A 198 11.07 -18.70 -9.47
C LEU A 198 10.36 -17.42 -9.93
N THR A 199 9.57 -17.48 -10.99
CA THR A 199 8.83 -16.29 -11.46
C THR A 199 7.79 -15.83 -10.43
N LEU A 200 7.03 -16.77 -9.81
CA LEU A 200 6.07 -16.46 -8.75
C LEU A 200 6.72 -16.04 -7.44
N ALA A 201 7.93 -16.50 -7.16
CA ALA A 201 8.68 -16.11 -5.97
C ALA A 201 8.87 -14.59 -5.86
N ILE A 202 9.06 -13.92 -7.00
CA ILE A 202 9.33 -12.48 -7.03
C ILE A 202 8.12 -11.66 -6.57
N PRO A 203 6.92 -11.76 -7.20
CA PRO A 203 5.77 -10.98 -6.73
C PRO A 203 5.31 -11.37 -5.33
N VAL A 204 5.35 -12.67 -4.98
CA VAL A 204 5.03 -13.15 -3.63
C VAL A 204 5.95 -12.50 -2.60
N ALA A 205 7.25 -12.54 -2.83
CA ALA A 205 8.23 -11.98 -1.90
C ALA A 205 8.18 -10.45 -1.86
N ALA A 206 7.94 -9.78 -2.99
CA ALA A 206 7.82 -8.32 -3.03
C ALA A 206 6.60 -7.83 -2.24
N ASN A 207 5.44 -8.45 -2.41
CA ASN A 207 4.23 -8.06 -1.70
C ASN A 207 4.34 -8.35 -0.19
N ILE A 208 4.84 -9.53 0.21
CA ILE A 208 5.06 -9.88 1.62
C ILE A 208 6.14 -8.99 2.23
N GLY A 209 7.26 -8.76 1.55
CA GLY A 209 8.36 -7.93 2.03
C GLY A 209 7.93 -6.51 2.36
N GLY A 210 7.09 -5.91 1.51
CA GLY A 210 6.55 -4.59 1.73
C GLY A 210 5.81 -4.41 3.07
N MET A 211 5.31 -5.49 3.68
CA MET A 211 4.65 -5.42 4.99
C MET A 211 5.63 -5.11 6.13
N GLY A 212 6.92 -5.43 5.96
CA GLY A 212 7.93 -5.38 7.03
C GLY A 212 8.23 -3.98 7.56
N THR A 213 7.99 -2.92 6.78
CA THR A 213 8.26 -1.54 7.19
C THR A 213 7.10 -0.60 6.86
N PRO A 214 7.00 0.55 7.53
CA PRO A 214 5.98 1.56 7.22
C PRO A 214 5.99 2.06 5.78
N ILE A 215 7.16 2.09 5.14
CA ILE A 215 7.35 2.61 3.76
C ILE A 215 7.29 1.53 2.68
N GLY A 216 7.37 0.26 3.04
CA GLY A 216 7.44 -0.82 2.07
C GLY A 216 6.16 -0.95 1.22
N THR A 217 5.02 -0.58 1.79
CA THR A 217 3.75 -0.54 1.05
C THR A 217 2.81 0.55 1.61
N PRO A 218 2.07 1.27 0.74
CA PRO A 218 1.21 2.38 1.17
C PRO A 218 0.14 2.03 2.22
N PRO A 219 -0.51 0.86 2.23
CA PRO A 219 -1.44 0.48 3.28
C PRO A 219 -0.89 0.60 4.70
N ASN A 220 0.39 0.27 4.90
CA ASN A 220 1.04 0.38 6.21
C ASN A 220 1.09 1.82 6.70
N ALA A 221 1.50 2.73 5.83
CA ALA A 221 1.60 4.15 6.15
C ALA A 221 0.23 4.80 6.37
N ILE A 222 -0.80 4.37 5.61
CA ILE A 222 -2.17 4.82 5.81
C ILE A 222 -2.66 4.37 7.19
N ALA A 223 -2.48 3.10 7.56
CA ALA A 223 -2.83 2.61 8.89
C ALA A 223 -2.09 3.38 9.99
N LEU A 224 -0.77 3.57 9.82
CA LEU A 224 0.07 4.27 10.77
C LEU A 224 -0.36 5.73 10.99
N LYS A 225 -0.82 6.43 9.94
CA LYS A 225 -1.39 7.78 10.04
C LYS A 225 -2.53 7.85 11.03
N TYR A 226 -3.50 6.94 10.93
CA TYR A 226 -4.68 6.93 11.80
C TYR A 226 -4.35 6.44 13.22
N LEU A 227 -3.37 5.54 13.37
CA LEU A 227 -2.89 5.08 14.67
C LEU A 227 -2.17 6.19 15.45
N ASN A 228 -1.49 7.08 14.73
CA ASN A 228 -0.71 8.19 15.30
C ASN A 228 -1.41 9.55 15.23
N ASP A 229 -2.65 9.60 14.78
CA ASP A 229 -3.40 10.85 14.70
C ASP A 229 -3.50 11.51 16.09
N PRO A 230 -2.98 12.75 16.26
CA PRO A 230 -3.05 13.45 17.55
C PRO A 230 -4.48 13.68 18.05
N ASN A 231 -5.43 13.82 17.14
CA ASN A 231 -6.86 13.99 17.43
C ASN A 231 -7.61 12.64 17.51
N GLY A 232 -6.91 11.53 17.30
CA GLY A 232 -7.43 10.17 17.32
C GLY A 232 -6.81 9.33 18.43
N LEU A 233 -6.17 8.21 18.04
CA LEU A 233 -5.58 7.25 18.98
C LEU A 233 -4.27 7.73 19.60
N ASN A 234 -3.51 8.55 18.89
CA ASN A 234 -2.23 9.14 19.31
C ASN A 234 -1.25 8.13 19.94
N LEU A 235 -1.13 6.94 19.34
CA LEU A 235 -0.31 5.85 19.92
C LEU A 235 1.20 6.14 19.83
N GLY A 236 1.61 7.05 18.96
CA GLY A 236 3.02 7.36 18.73
C GLY A 236 3.82 6.15 18.26
N LEU A 237 3.19 5.25 17.45
CA LEU A 237 3.82 4.05 16.94
C LEU A 237 4.97 4.41 15.98
N GLY A 238 6.20 4.10 16.39
CA GLY A 238 7.40 4.41 15.63
C GLY A 238 7.69 3.41 14.51
N PHE A 239 8.64 3.77 13.63
CA PHE A 239 9.11 2.92 12.55
C PHE A 239 9.72 1.62 13.06
N GLY A 240 10.60 1.71 14.06
CA GLY A 240 11.23 0.56 14.68
C GLY A 240 10.24 -0.36 15.40
N GLN A 241 9.20 0.21 16.05
CA GLN A 241 8.15 -0.59 16.67
C GLN A 241 7.33 -1.36 15.61
N TRP A 242 6.97 -0.70 14.50
CA TRP A 242 6.31 -1.38 13.39
C TRP A 242 7.13 -2.58 12.92
N MET A 243 8.44 -2.38 12.68
CA MET A 243 9.33 -3.46 12.29
C MET A 243 9.41 -4.57 13.33
N ALA A 244 9.42 -4.24 14.61
CA ALA A 244 9.58 -5.20 15.68
C ALA A 244 8.53 -6.31 15.69
N PHE A 245 7.28 -6.00 15.30
CA PHE A 245 6.22 -7.01 15.21
C PHE A 245 5.92 -7.46 13.77
N MET A 246 6.11 -6.60 12.77
CA MET A 246 5.82 -6.98 11.37
C MET A 246 6.96 -7.76 10.72
N LEU A 247 8.22 -7.52 11.08
CA LEU A 247 9.35 -8.23 10.49
C LEU A 247 9.34 -9.74 10.79
N PRO A 248 9.08 -10.19 12.03
CA PRO A 248 8.91 -11.62 12.30
C PRO A 248 7.78 -12.26 11.46
N LEU A 249 6.62 -11.60 11.38
CA LEU A 249 5.51 -12.07 10.54
C LEU A 249 5.91 -12.15 9.06
N THR A 250 6.58 -11.12 8.56
CA THR A 250 7.08 -11.06 7.18
C THR A 250 8.02 -12.21 6.88
N ILE A 251 9.01 -12.48 7.76
CA ILE A 251 9.95 -13.59 7.59
C ILE A 251 9.23 -14.94 7.59
N ILE A 252 8.29 -15.13 8.52
CA ILE A 252 7.50 -16.39 8.58
C ILE A 252 6.72 -16.57 7.28
N LEU A 253 6.05 -15.52 6.78
CA LEU A 253 5.30 -15.61 5.53
C LEU A 253 6.19 -15.84 4.31
N LEU A 254 7.39 -15.25 4.25
CA LEU A 254 8.37 -15.52 3.20
C LEU A 254 8.82 -17.00 3.21
N LEU A 255 9.08 -17.57 4.39
CA LEU A 255 9.43 -18.98 4.53
C LEU A 255 8.27 -19.91 4.15
N ILE A 256 7.04 -19.56 4.53
CA ILE A 256 5.84 -20.28 4.10
C ILE A 256 5.66 -20.17 2.58
N GLY A 257 5.87 -19.00 2.00
CA GLY A 257 5.86 -18.78 0.55
C GLY A 257 6.88 -19.66 -0.18
N TRP A 258 8.10 -19.74 0.34
CA TRP A 258 9.11 -20.64 -0.16
C TRP A 258 8.67 -22.11 -0.11
N TYR A 259 8.15 -22.56 1.03
CA TYR A 259 7.68 -23.94 1.22
C TYR A 259 6.52 -24.27 0.26
N LEU A 260 5.54 -23.39 0.12
CA LEU A 260 4.41 -23.57 -0.78
C LEU A 260 4.86 -23.58 -2.24
N LEU A 261 5.73 -22.68 -2.65
CA LEU A 261 6.23 -22.60 -4.02
C LEU A 261 7.00 -23.83 -4.43
N LYS A 262 7.91 -24.32 -3.60
CA LYS A 262 8.65 -25.57 -3.91
C LYS A 262 7.76 -26.79 -3.94
N THR A 263 6.68 -26.80 -3.16
CA THR A 263 5.74 -27.93 -3.08
C THR A 263 4.75 -27.91 -4.25
N PHE A 264 4.21 -26.75 -4.60
CA PHE A 264 3.24 -26.62 -5.70
C PHE A 264 3.91 -26.68 -7.07
N PHE A 265 5.16 -26.22 -7.15
CA PHE A 265 5.91 -26.08 -8.38
C PHE A 265 7.32 -26.68 -8.26
N PRO A 266 7.45 -28.02 -8.11
CA PRO A 266 8.71 -28.69 -7.84
C PRO A 266 9.70 -28.56 -9.00
N PHE A 267 10.98 -28.47 -8.63
CA PHE A 267 12.09 -28.44 -9.58
C PHE A 267 12.38 -29.84 -10.13
N LYS A 268 12.52 -29.98 -11.46
CA LYS A 268 13.03 -31.19 -12.08
C LYS A 268 14.57 -31.29 -11.96
N LYS A 269 15.27 -30.15 -11.97
CA LYS A 269 16.73 -30.06 -11.86
C LYS A 269 17.11 -29.67 -10.45
N ARG A 270 18.00 -30.42 -9.82
CA ARG A 270 18.41 -30.23 -8.42
C ARG A 270 19.38 -29.07 -8.22
N GLU A 271 20.15 -28.71 -9.24
CA GLU A 271 21.21 -27.69 -9.14
C GLU A 271 21.07 -26.67 -10.28
N ILE A 272 21.27 -25.40 -9.95
CA ILE A 272 21.24 -24.26 -10.87
C ILE A 272 22.56 -23.50 -10.73
N ASP A 273 23.27 -23.28 -11.82
CA ASP A 273 24.44 -22.38 -11.84
C ASP A 273 23.95 -20.93 -11.93
N LEU A 274 24.23 -20.16 -10.89
CA LEU A 274 23.90 -18.75 -10.82
C LEU A 274 25.04 -17.90 -11.38
N HIS A 275 24.88 -17.42 -12.63
CA HIS A 275 25.73 -16.39 -13.18
C HIS A 275 24.90 -15.10 -13.29
N ILE A 276 25.00 -14.24 -12.28
CA ILE A 276 24.34 -12.93 -12.31
C ILE A 276 25.36 -11.91 -12.83
N GLU A 277 25.11 -11.39 -14.02
CA GLU A 277 25.90 -10.33 -14.63
C GLU A 277 25.39 -8.96 -14.14
N GLY A 278 26.28 -8.01 -14.01
CA GLY A 278 25.95 -6.62 -13.64
C GLY A 278 27.21 -5.93 -13.10
N ASP A 279 27.45 -4.73 -13.55
CA ASP A 279 28.60 -3.90 -13.12
C ASP A 279 28.15 -2.87 -12.08
N ILE A 280 28.99 -2.71 -11.05
CA ILE A 280 28.83 -1.60 -10.13
C ILE A 280 29.48 -0.39 -10.81
N HIS A 281 28.76 0.71 -10.85
CA HIS A 281 29.39 1.99 -11.19
C HIS A 281 30.33 2.42 -10.06
N ARG A 282 31.60 2.03 -10.17
CA ARG A 282 32.63 2.42 -9.23
C ARG A 282 32.89 3.93 -9.35
N GLY A 283 32.39 4.70 -8.40
CA GLY A 283 32.57 6.12 -8.32
C GLY A 283 32.36 6.62 -6.89
N TRP A 284 32.75 7.86 -6.60
CA TRP A 284 32.59 8.48 -5.28
C TRP A 284 31.12 8.54 -4.80
N ARG A 285 30.16 8.47 -5.74
CA ARG A 285 28.72 8.48 -5.43
C ARG A 285 28.24 7.21 -4.74
N THR A 286 28.77 6.04 -5.12
CA THR A 286 28.37 4.74 -4.56
C THR A 286 28.56 4.65 -3.05
N PRO A 287 29.74 5.01 -2.46
CA PRO A 287 29.88 5.03 -1.00
C PRO A 287 28.96 6.05 -0.32
N VAL A 288 28.74 7.23 -0.92
CA VAL A 288 27.78 8.21 -0.38
C VAL A 288 26.39 7.60 -0.28
N ILE A 289 25.92 6.91 -1.33
CA ILE A 289 24.62 6.25 -1.34
C ILE A 289 24.55 5.13 -0.29
N ALA A 290 25.56 4.27 -0.24
CA ALA A 290 25.60 3.16 0.70
C ALA A 290 25.60 3.64 2.16
N VAL A 291 26.42 4.64 2.49
CA VAL A 291 26.45 5.22 3.83
C VAL A 291 25.14 5.90 4.18
N THR A 292 24.60 6.73 3.28
CA THR A 292 23.32 7.42 3.52
C THR A 292 22.19 6.39 3.71
N PHE A 293 22.15 5.34 2.89
CA PHE A 293 21.16 4.26 3.01
C PHE A 293 21.26 3.57 4.39
N CYS A 294 22.45 3.12 4.78
CA CYS A 294 22.66 2.47 6.06
C CYS A 294 22.32 3.38 7.24
N VAL A 295 22.76 4.64 7.23
CA VAL A 295 22.49 5.61 8.29
C VAL A 295 20.98 5.88 8.38
N THR A 296 20.30 6.10 7.27
CA THR A 296 18.86 6.35 7.25
C THR A 296 18.07 5.16 7.83
N VAL A 297 18.39 3.93 7.40
CA VAL A 297 17.70 2.72 7.88
C VAL A 297 17.97 2.52 9.38
N LEU A 298 19.21 2.71 9.84
CA LEU A 298 19.54 2.61 11.27
C LEU A 298 18.78 3.65 12.10
N LEU A 299 18.72 4.90 11.64
CA LEU A 299 17.97 5.95 12.33
C LEU A 299 16.47 5.64 12.36
N TRP A 300 15.91 5.05 11.32
CA TRP A 300 14.51 4.59 11.30
C TRP A 300 14.27 3.44 12.29
N MET A 301 15.18 2.45 12.33
CA MET A 301 15.05 1.32 13.25
C MET A 301 15.16 1.73 14.71
N PHE A 302 15.97 2.75 15.01
CA PHE A 302 16.25 3.22 16.36
C PHE A 302 15.61 4.58 16.67
N ASP A 303 14.49 4.92 16.03
CA ASP A 303 13.78 6.20 16.19
C ASP A 303 13.43 6.51 17.66
N LYS A 304 13.01 5.50 18.41
CA LYS A 304 12.73 5.66 19.85
C LYS A 304 13.96 5.98 20.69
N PHE A 305 15.14 5.49 20.31
CA PHE A 305 16.40 5.75 21.01
C PHE A 305 17.00 7.10 20.64
N THR A 306 16.86 7.49 19.38
CA THR A 306 17.39 8.77 18.89
C THR A 306 16.47 9.94 19.22
N GLY A 307 15.18 9.68 19.47
CA GLY A 307 14.15 10.70 19.64
C GLY A 307 13.80 11.44 18.36
N VAL A 308 14.34 11.01 17.21
CA VAL A 308 14.08 11.62 15.89
C VAL A 308 13.07 10.77 15.13
N GLY A 309 11.88 11.33 14.89
CA GLY A 309 10.82 10.62 14.18
C GLY A 309 11.21 10.25 12.75
N ALA A 310 10.71 9.12 12.27
CA ALA A 310 11.04 8.57 10.95
C ALA A 310 10.79 9.55 9.79
N ASN A 311 9.75 10.36 9.88
CA ASN A 311 9.43 11.39 8.88
C ASN A 311 10.52 12.46 8.77
N THR A 312 11.13 12.85 9.90
CA THR A 312 12.25 13.78 9.94
C THR A 312 13.52 13.15 9.38
N VAL A 313 13.78 11.89 9.75
CA VAL A 313 14.90 11.10 9.21
C VAL A 313 14.82 10.97 7.69
N ALA A 314 13.62 10.89 7.12
CA ALA A 314 13.40 10.81 5.67
C ALA A 314 13.97 12.03 4.89
N MET A 315 14.13 13.18 5.54
CA MET A 315 14.79 14.34 4.94
C MET A 315 16.30 14.13 4.74
N LEU A 316 16.94 13.22 5.47
CA LEU A 316 18.37 12.96 5.34
C LEU A 316 18.75 12.50 3.93
N PRO A 317 18.18 11.40 3.37
CA PRO A 317 18.50 10.98 2.01
C PRO A 317 18.11 12.03 0.97
N ILE A 318 16.99 12.73 1.15
CA ILE A 318 16.56 13.80 0.23
C ILE A 318 17.64 14.91 0.17
N SER A 319 18.06 15.40 1.33
CA SER A 319 19.03 16.49 1.44
C SER A 319 20.43 16.08 0.96
N VAL A 320 20.93 14.92 1.42
CA VAL A 320 22.28 14.44 1.05
C VAL A 320 22.38 14.19 -0.45
N PHE A 321 21.38 13.53 -1.06
CA PHE A 321 21.44 13.20 -2.49
C PHE A 321 21.22 14.41 -3.39
N ALA A 322 20.44 15.40 -2.96
CA ALA A 322 20.31 16.67 -3.66
C ALA A 322 21.62 17.47 -3.57
N LEU A 323 22.19 17.63 -2.38
CA LEU A 323 23.42 18.39 -2.15
C LEU A 323 24.62 17.80 -2.90
N THR A 324 24.75 16.48 -2.90
CA THR A 324 25.84 15.76 -3.58
C THR A 324 25.62 15.58 -5.08
N GLY A 325 24.45 15.95 -5.61
CA GLY A 325 24.10 15.73 -7.02
C GLY A 325 24.02 14.25 -7.42
N VAL A 326 23.84 13.35 -6.46
CA VAL A 326 23.53 11.94 -6.71
C VAL A 326 22.19 11.85 -7.40
N VAL A 327 21.17 12.51 -6.86
CA VAL A 327 19.85 12.67 -7.48
C VAL A 327 19.76 14.07 -8.06
N LYS A 328 19.34 14.19 -9.31
CA LYS A 328 19.17 15.43 -10.06
C LYS A 328 17.70 15.70 -10.33
N ALA A 329 17.36 16.92 -10.75
CA ALA A 329 15.98 17.30 -11.06
C ALA A 329 15.27 16.35 -12.03
N LYS A 330 15.97 15.80 -13.03
CA LYS A 330 15.42 14.82 -13.96
C LYS A 330 15.02 13.49 -13.30
N ASP A 331 15.73 13.10 -12.24
CA ASP A 331 15.50 11.83 -11.54
C ASP A 331 14.23 11.92 -10.65
N LEU A 332 13.75 13.15 -10.35
CA LEU A 332 12.48 13.36 -9.65
C LEU A 332 11.26 12.89 -10.44
N GLN A 333 11.40 12.69 -11.75
CA GLN A 333 10.36 12.08 -12.59
C GLN A 333 10.17 10.60 -12.31
N GLU A 334 11.16 9.92 -11.72
CA GLU A 334 11.11 8.51 -11.33
C GLU A 334 10.35 8.29 -10.01
N ILE A 335 10.04 9.37 -9.26
CA ILE A 335 9.18 9.31 -8.08
C ILE A 335 7.80 8.82 -8.48
N ASN A 336 7.25 7.88 -7.71
CA ASN A 336 5.89 7.40 -7.95
C ASN A 336 4.84 8.42 -7.46
N TRP A 337 4.67 9.50 -8.23
CA TRP A 337 3.71 10.57 -7.95
C TRP A 337 2.26 10.05 -7.84
N SER A 338 1.93 8.96 -8.55
CA SER A 338 0.60 8.37 -8.44
C SER A 338 0.30 7.86 -7.03
N VAL A 339 1.28 7.26 -6.37
CA VAL A 339 1.16 6.83 -4.96
C VAL A 339 1.02 8.05 -4.04
N ILE A 340 1.83 9.08 -4.24
CA ILE A 340 1.78 10.32 -3.44
C ILE A 340 0.38 10.94 -3.50
N TRP A 341 -0.15 11.17 -4.71
CA TRP A 341 -1.49 11.72 -4.87
C TRP A 341 -2.58 10.84 -4.28
N MET A 342 -2.45 9.53 -4.43
CA MET A 342 -3.45 8.59 -3.91
C MET A 342 -3.49 8.59 -2.38
N VAL A 343 -2.34 8.62 -1.73
CA VAL A 343 -2.23 8.72 -0.26
C VAL A 343 -2.78 10.07 0.23
N ALA A 344 -2.41 11.18 -0.43
CA ALA A 344 -2.93 12.51 -0.10
C ALA A 344 -4.46 12.58 -0.23
N GLY A 345 -5.04 11.96 -1.27
CA GLY A 345 -6.49 11.88 -1.43
C GLY A 345 -7.18 11.11 -0.30
N GLY A 346 -6.60 9.98 0.13
CA GLY A 346 -7.10 9.23 1.27
C GLY A 346 -7.06 10.04 2.57
N PHE A 347 -5.99 10.81 2.78
CA PHE A 347 -5.86 11.70 3.94
C PHE A 347 -6.85 12.87 3.89
N ALA A 348 -7.06 13.48 2.71
CA ALA A 348 -8.04 14.55 2.52
C ALA A 348 -9.47 14.07 2.81
N LEU A 349 -9.79 12.84 2.41
CA LEU A 349 -11.09 12.24 2.69
C LEU A 349 -11.29 12.02 4.20
N GLY A 350 -10.29 11.45 4.88
CA GLY A 350 -10.34 11.27 6.32
C GLY A 350 -10.42 12.59 7.09
N LEU A 351 -9.68 13.61 6.65
CA LEU A 351 -9.76 14.96 7.22
C LEU A 351 -11.18 15.54 7.04
N ALA A 352 -11.77 15.37 5.85
CA ALA A 352 -13.11 15.87 5.57
C ALA A 352 -14.18 15.20 6.45
N LEU A 353 -14.06 13.89 6.72
CA LEU A 353 -14.93 13.16 7.64
C LEU A 353 -14.85 13.73 9.06
N ASN A 354 -13.65 14.04 9.53
CA ASN A 354 -13.43 14.55 10.89
C ASN A 354 -13.81 16.04 11.02
N GLU A 355 -13.31 16.94 10.16
CA GLU A 355 -13.58 18.37 10.26
C GLU A 355 -15.04 18.74 9.99
N SER A 356 -15.74 18.00 9.12
CA SER A 356 -17.18 18.16 8.94
C SER A 356 -17.99 17.60 10.13
N LYS A 357 -17.37 16.95 11.10
CA LYS A 357 -18.04 16.22 12.21
C LYS A 357 -18.97 15.09 11.72
N LEU A 358 -18.85 14.68 10.48
CA LEU A 358 -19.64 13.56 9.94
C LEU A 358 -19.30 12.25 10.66
N ALA A 359 -18.03 12.06 11.05
CA ALA A 359 -17.60 10.90 11.84
C ALA A 359 -18.30 10.86 13.22
N GLU A 360 -18.40 12.00 13.91
CA GLU A 360 -19.10 12.11 15.20
C GLU A 360 -20.58 11.81 15.05
N LEU A 361 -21.23 12.44 14.06
CA LEU A 361 -22.64 12.21 13.76
C LEU A 361 -22.94 10.74 13.42
N ALA A 362 -22.07 10.09 12.67
CA ALA A 362 -22.19 8.67 12.36
C ALA A 362 -22.06 7.78 13.63
N ILE A 363 -21.17 8.14 14.56
CA ILE A 363 -20.99 7.42 15.83
C ILE A 363 -22.27 7.55 16.70
N GLU A 364 -22.87 8.73 16.73
CA GLU A 364 -24.11 8.97 17.50
C GLU A 364 -25.34 8.28 16.87
N SER A 365 -25.40 8.22 15.54
CA SER A 365 -26.55 7.70 14.79
C SER A 365 -26.53 6.18 14.64
N ILE A 366 -25.35 5.55 14.65
CA ILE A 366 -25.19 4.10 14.38
C ILE A 366 -24.78 3.40 15.68
N PRO A 367 -25.51 2.36 16.12
CA PRO A 367 -25.22 1.68 17.39
C PRO A 367 -24.02 0.72 17.26
N PHE A 368 -22.83 1.25 16.95
CA PHE A 368 -21.61 0.46 16.78
C PHE A 368 -21.25 -0.40 17.99
N GLY A 369 -21.56 0.07 19.21
CA GLY A 369 -21.33 -0.66 20.45
C GLY A 369 -22.06 -2.01 20.55
N ASN A 370 -23.10 -2.21 19.75
CA ASN A 370 -23.85 -3.48 19.69
C ASN A 370 -23.23 -4.49 18.71
N TRP A 371 -22.22 -4.08 17.94
CA TRP A 371 -21.59 -4.95 16.96
C TRP A 371 -20.55 -5.85 17.60
N SER A 372 -20.47 -7.10 17.12
CA SER A 372 -19.45 -8.03 17.60
C SER A 372 -18.04 -7.60 17.13
N PRO A 373 -17.10 -7.35 18.06
CA PRO A 373 -15.73 -6.99 17.70
C PRO A 373 -15.05 -8.00 16.76
N MET A 374 -15.25 -9.30 17.03
CA MET A 374 -14.68 -10.38 16.21
C MET A 374 -15.26 -10.37 14.79
N VAL A 375 -16.55 -10.07 14.66
CA VAL A 375 -17.22 -10.00 13.35
C VAL A 375 -16.68 -8.82 12.55
N ILE A 376 -16.50 -7.64 13.18
CA ILE A 376 -15.91 -6.47 12.53
C ILE A 376 -14.49 -6.78 12.05
N LEU A 377 -13.65 -7.35 12.92
CA LEU A 377 -12.27 -7.72 12.58
C LEU A 377 -12.21 -8.67 11.38
N LEU A 378 -12.97 -9.75 11.42
CA LEU A 378 -12.94 -10.78 10.37
C LEU A 378 -13.56 -10.29 9.06
N ILE A 379 -14.74 -9.66 9.12
CA ILE A 379 -15.44 -9.19 7.93
C ILE A 379 -14.65 -8.06 7.25
N SER A 380 -14.16 -7.08 8.00
CA SER A 380 -13.36 -5.99 7.41
C SER A 380 -12.09 -6.49 6.74
N GLY A 381 -11.38 -7.45 7.36
CA GLY A 381 -10.20 -8.06 6.77
C GLY A 381 -10.52 -8.88 5.52
N VAL A 382 -11.59 -9.67 5.54
CA VAL A 382 -12.02 -10.44 4.36
C VAL A 382 -12.47 -9.52 3.22
N ILE A 383 -13.27 -8.49 3.51
CA ILE A 383 -13.67 -7.49 2.51
C ILE A 383 -12.44 -6.79 1.94
N CYS A 384 -11.52 -6.36 2.79
CA CYS A 384 -10.28 -5.75 2.35
C CYS A 384 -9.48 -6.68 1.43
N TYR A 385 -9.29 -7.93 1.84
CA TYR A 385 -8.58 -8.93 1.05
C TYR A 385 -9.24 -9.17 -0.31
N ILE A 386 -10.56 -9.31 -0.35
CA ILE A 386 -11.31 -9.50 -1.61
C ILE A 386 -11.16 -8.28 -2.50
N LEU A 387 -11.45 -7.08 -1.98
CA LEU A 387 -11.36 -5.85 -2.76
C LEU A 387 -9.95 -5.62 -3.31
N SER A 388 -8.93 -5.80 -2.48
CA SER A 388 -7.52 -5.61 -2.89
C SER A 388 -7.04 -6.57 -3.98
N ASN A 389 -7.73 -7.68 -4.21
CA ASN A 389 -7.43 -8.55 -5.36
C ASN A 389 -7.93 -8.00 -6.70
N PHE A 390 -8.91 -7.08 -6.68
CA PHE A 390 -9.51 -6.51 -7.89
C PHE A 390 -9.11 -5.05 -8.12
N ILE A 391 -8.80 -4.33 -7.04
CA ILE A 391 -8.38 -2.92 -7.05
C ILE A 391 -7.02 -2.78 -6.34
N SER A 392 -6.37 -1.62 -6.47
CA SER A 392 -5.07 -1.43 -5.84
C SER A 392 -5.14 -1.51 -4.31
N ASN A 393 -4.14 -2.14 -3.68
CA ASN A 393 -4.02 -2.26 -2.23
C ASN A 393 -4.09 -0.88 -1.53
N THR A 394 -3.48 0.14 -2.15
CA THR A 394 -3.48 1.51 -1.62
C THR A 394 -4.87 2.13 -1.66
N ALA A 395 -5.61 1.97 -2.77
CA ALA A 395 -6.98 2.47 -2.87
C ALA A 395 -7.91 1.80 -1.86
N THR A 396 -7.78 0.47 -1.69
CA THR A 396 -8.55 -0.27 -0.68
C THR A 396 -8.26 0.23 0.74
N ALA A 397 -6.99 0.41 1.09
CA ALA A 397 -6.62 0.92 2.41
C ALA A 397 -7.09 2.37 2.62
N ALA A 398 -6.93 3.24 1.60
CA ALA A 398 -7.38 4.63 1.66
C ALA A 398 -8.90 4.76 1.82
N LEU A 399 -9.65 3.77 1.33
CA LEU A 399 -11.10 3.70 1.50
C LEU A 399 -11.50 3.14 2.88
N LEU A 400 -10.92 2.00 3.27
CA LEU A 400 -11.40 1.25 4.44
C LEU A 400 -10.86 1.78 5.77
N VAL A 401 -9.61 2.24 5.82
CA VAL A 401 -9.00 2.66 7.08
C VAL A 401 -9.72 3.85 7.72
N PRO A 402 -10.08 4.93 6.99
CA PRO A 402 -10.87 6.03 7.57
C PRO A 402 -12.22 5.57 8.12
N ILE A 403 -12.95 4.74 7.35
CA ILE A 403 -14.26 4.22 7.77
C ILE A 403 -14.11 3.41 9.06
N LEU A 404 -13.16 2.48 9.08
CA LEU A 404 -12.95 1.60 10.22
C LEU A 404 -12.42 2.36 11.45
N ALA A 405 -11.66 3.43 11.26
CA ALA A 405 -11.26 4.30 12.37
C ALA A 405 -12.48 4.91 13.06
N VAL A 406 -13.49 5.37 12.29
CA VAL A 406 -14.76 5.86 12.82
C VAL A 406 -15.55 4.75 13.51
N VAL A 407 -15.71 3.58 12.87
CA VAL A 407 -16.38 2.42 13.44
C VAL A 407 -15.74 2.01 14.77
N CYS A 408 -14.42 1.88 14.81
CA CYS A 408 -13.68 1.52 16.00
C CYS A 408 -13.82 2.55 17.12
N LYS A 409 -13.83 3.84 16.78
CA LYS A 409 -14.08 4.92 17.76
C LYS A 409 -15.49 4.77 18.38
N GLY A 410 -16.49 4.46 17.55
CA GLY A 410 -17.86 4.23 18.02
C GLY A 410 -18.05 2.94 18.84
N MET A 411 -17.20 1.94 18.63
CA MET A 411 -17.20 0.69 19.40
C MET A 411 -16.48 0.82 20.76
N GLY A 412 -15.56 1.76 20.89
CA GLY A 412 -14.84 2.07 22.13
C GLY A 412 -14.17 0.84 22.76
N ASP A 413 -14.36 0.66 24.09
CA ASP A 413 -13.73 -0.39 24.87
C ASP A 413 -14.17 -1.82 24.51
N SER A 414 -15.25 -1.99 23.74
CA SER A 414 -15.69 -3.31 23.30
C SER A 414 -14.64 -4.05 22.46
N LEU A 415 -13.74 -3.30 21.79
CA LEU A 415 -12.64 -3.85 21.01
C LEU A 415 -11.47 -4.40 21.86
N ALA A 416 -11.40 -4.12 23.15
CA ALA A 416 -10.27 -4.53 24.00
C ALA A 416 -10.00 -6.04 23.96
N GLY A 417 -11.06 -6.86 23.86
CA GLY A 417 -10.94 -8.32 23.77
C GLY A 417 -10.25 -8.84 22.53
N ILE A 418 -10.17 -8.04 21.45
CA ILE A 418 -9.49 -8.41 20.19
C ILE A 418 -8.19 -7.64 19.96
N GLY A 419 -7.74 -6.84 20.94
CA GLY A 419 -6.54 -6.03 20.82
C GLY A 419 -6.78 -4.57 20.38
N GLY A 420 -8.03 -4.09 20.47
CA GLY A 420 -8.38 -2.71 20.22
C GLY A 420 -8.38 -2.29 18.75
N THR A 421 -8.54 -1.00 18.53
CA THR A 421 -8.49 -0.36 17.20
C THR A 421 -7.20 -0.66 16.41
N PRO A 422 -6.00 -0.74 17.04
CA PRO A 422 -4.77 -1.08 16.31
C PRO A 422 -4.87 -2.40 15.57
N THR A 423 -5.44 -3.43 16.18
CA THR A 423 -5.60 -4.75 15.55
C THR A 423 -6.46 -4.68 14.29
N VAL A 424 -7.52 -3.88 14.29
CA VAL A 424 -8.38 -3.70 13.12
C VAL A 424 -7.63 -2.96 12.01
N LEU A 425 -7.04 -1.81 12.29
CA LEU A 425 -6.40 -0.98 11.27
C LEU A 425 -5.12 -1.61 10.68
N ILE A 426 -4.28 -2.23 11.53
CA ILE A 426 -3.10 -2.97 11.05
C ILE A 426 -3.55 -4.23 10.29
N GLY A 427 -4.64 -4.87 10.75
CA GLY A 427 -5.26 -6.00 10.05
C GLY A 427 -5.65 -5.66 8.61
N ILE A 428 -6.15 -4.44 8.36
CA ILE A 428 -6.43 -3.96 6.99
C ILE A 428 -5.14 -3.83 6.17
N ALA A 429 -4.06 -3.30 6.77
CA ALA A 429 -2.78 -3.19 6.07
C ALA A 429 -2.22 -4.58 5.68
N ILE A 430 -2.34 -5.56 6.57
CA ILE A 430 -1.97 -6.96 6.30
C ILE A 430 -2.86 -7.55 5.20
N ALA A 431 -4.18 -7.41 5.31
CA ALA A 431 -5.15 -7.92 4.34
C ALA A 431 -4.89 -7.37 2.93
N ALA A 432 -4.69 -6.05 2.82
CA ALA A 432 -4.38 -5.40 1.56
C ALA A 432 -3.05 -5.91 0.96
N SER A 433 -2.02 -6.06 1.78
CA SER A 433 -0.69 -6.46 1.31
C SER A 433 -0.59 -7.94 0.93
N THR A 434 -1.43 -8.80 1.53
CA THR A 434 -1.48 -10.23 1.20
C THR A 434 -2.41 -10.56 0.02
N ALA A 435 -3.16 -9.58 -0.50
CA ALA A 435 -4.03 -9.72 -1.65
C ALA A 435 -3.22 -9.73 -2.96
N MET A 436 -2.86 -10.91 -3.43
CA MET A 436 -2.00 -11.13 -4.60
C MET A 436 -2.44 -12.32 -5.47
N CYS A 437 -3.75 -12.58 -5.55
CA CYS A 437 -4.26 -13.75 -6.27
C CYS A 437 -4.24 -13.61 -7.80
N LEU A 438 -4.43 -12.39 -8.32
CA LEU A 438 -4.64 -12.15 -9.74
C LEU A 438 -3.46 -11.38 -10.34
N PRO A 439 -3.26 -11.48 -11.67
CA PRO A 439 -2.28 -10.63 -12.35
C PRO A 439 -2.51 -9.14 -12.14
N ILE A 440 -3.77 -8.73 -12.00
CA ILE A 440 -4.17 -7.33 -11.80
C ILE A 440 -4.07 -6.87 -10.34
N SER A 441 -3.96 -7.80 -9.36
CA SER A 441 -3.98 -7.46 -7.94
C SER A 441 -2.86 -6.50 -7.55
N THR A 442 -1.66 -6.72 -8.09
CA THR A 442 -0.50 -5.89 -7.79
C THR A 442 0.40 -5.70 -9.02
N PRO A 443 1.13 -4.57 -9.14
CA PRO A 443 2.09 -4.39 -10.23
C PRO A 443 3.15 -5.49 -10.31
N PRO A 444 3.73 -6.00 -9.21
CA PRO A 444 4.62 -7.16 -9.25
C PRO A 444 4.00 -8.39 -9.91
N ASN A 445 2.73 -8.68 -9.61
CA ASN A 445 2.00 -9.77 -10.25
C ASN A 445 1.85 -9.57 -11.75
N ALA A 446 1.48 -8.36 -12.18
CA ALA A 446 1.34 -8.02 -13.59
C ALA A 446 2.65 -8.20 -14.36
N ILE A 447 3.78 -7.75 -13.79
CA ILE A 447 5.12 -7.91 -14.39
C ILE A 447 5.47 -9.39 -14.49
N ALA A 448 5.27 -10.18 -13.43
CA ALA A 448 5.54 -11.61 -13.45
C ALA A 448 4.68 -12.34 -14.49
N HIS A 449 3.40 -12.01 -14.58
CA HIS A 449 2.48 -12.58 -15.58
C HIS A 449 2.86 -12.19 -17.02
N SER A 450 3.35 -10.96 -17.24
CA SER A 450 3.77 -10.48 -18.57
C SER A 450 4.97 -11.23 -19.15
N THR A 451 5.72 -11.97 -18.34
CA THR A 451 6.80 -12.85 -18.81
C THR A 451 6.29 -14.02 -19.64
N GLY A 452 5.00 -14.34 -19.57
CA GLY A 452 4.39 -15.50 -20.22
C GLY A 452 4.77 -16.86 -19.60
N LEU A 453 5.55 -16.87 -18.52
CA LEU A 453 6.00 -18.09 -17.82
C LEU A 453 5.00 -18.58 -16.76
N VAL A 454 4.05 -17.74 -16.37
CA VAL A 454 3.09 -18.01 -15.29
C VAL A 454 1.68 -17.78 -15.79
N HIS A 455 0.81 -18.77 -15.52
CA HIS A 455 -0.62 -18.66 -15.78
C HIS A 455 -1.38 -18.12 -14.57
N GLN A 456 -2.53 -17.48 -14.85
CA GLN A 456 -3.38 -16.92 -13.81
C GLN A 456 -3.76 -17.94 -12.72
N ASN A 457 -4.07 -19.20 -13.08
CA ASN A 457 -4.43 -20.25 -12.12
C ASN A 457 -3.31 -20.61 -11.16
N GLU A 458 -2.05 -20.54 -11.61
CA GLU A 458 -0.87 -20.79 -10.77
C GLU A 458 -0.68 -19.65 -9.77
N MET A 459 -0.91 -18.42 -10.23
CA MET A 459 -0.87 -17.22 -9.41
C MET A 459 -1.99 -17.22 -8.36
N MET A 460 -3.21 -17.58 -8.77
CA MET A 460 -4.35 -17.72 -7.84
C MET A 460 -4.09 -18.78 -6.77
N LYS A 461 -3.51 -19.91 -7.14
CA LYS A 461 -3.23 -21.01 -6.20
C LYS A 461 -2.29 -20.57 -5.07
N ILE A 462 -1.21 -19.90 -5.39
CA ILE A 462 -0.24 -19.43 -4.38
C ILE A 462 -0.76 -18.17 -3.66
N GLY A 463 -1.38 -17.24 -4.36
CA GLY A 463 -1.91 -16.01 -3.79
C GLY A 463 -3.01 -16.25 -2.78
N LEU A 464 -3.96 -17.18 -3.09
CA LEU A 464 -5.02 -17.56 -2.15
C LEU A 464 -4.45 -18.23 -0.90
N ALA A 465 -3.50 -19.17 -1.07
CA ALA A 465 -2.87 -19.87 0.06
C ALA A 465 -2.14 -18.88 0.98
N ILE A 466 -1.31 -17.99 0.41
CA ILE A 466 -0.59 -16.95 1.17
C ILE A 466 -1.56 -15.96 1.81
N GLY A 467 -2.61 -15.55 1.09
CA GLY A 467 -3.59 -14.60 1.59
C GLY A 467 -4.32 -15.10 2.83
N VAL A 468 -4.85 -16.32 2.78
CA VAL A 468 -5.55 -16.93 3.93
C VAL A 468 -4.59 -17.14 5.11
N ILE A 469 -3.40 -17.71 4.86
CA ILE A 469 -2.41 -17.93 5.92
C ILE A 469 -1.94 -16.58 6.49
N GLY A 470 -1.71 -15.57 5.64
CA GLY A 470 -1.26 -14.25 6.04
C GLY A 470 -2.27 -13.51 6.92
N LEU A 471 -3.56 -13.60 6.60
CA LEU A 471 -4.63 -13.04 7.43
C LEU A 471 -4.70 -13.73 8.80
N VAL A 472 -4.72 -15.07 8.83
CA VAL A 472 -4.80 -15.83 10.08
C VAL A 472 -3.58 -15.56 10.96
N LEU A 473 -2.37 -15.69 10.42
CA LEU A 473 -1.14 -15.43 11.18
C LEU A 473 -1.03 -13.96 11.57
N GLY A 474 -1.44 -13.04 10.69
CA GLY A 474 -1.46 -11.62 10.97
C GLY A 474 -2.32 -11.30 12.19
N TYR A 475 -3.54 -11.80 12.25
CA TYR A 475 -4.40 -11.59 13.43
C TYR A 475 -3.87 -12.26 14.70
N ILE A 476 -3.28 -13.45 14.59
CA ILE A 476 -2.63 -14.11 15.74
C ILE A 476 -1.47 -13.24 16.27
N VAL A 477 -0.61 -12.75 15.38
CA VAL A 477 0.53 -11.89 15.76
C VAL A 477 0.02 -10.60 16.40
N LEU A 478 -0.96 -9.93 15.80
CA LEU A 478 -1.53 -8.69 16.34
C LEU A 478 -2.13 -8.91 17.72
N PHE A 479 -2.89 -9.98 17.91
CA PHE A 479 -3.43 -10.34 19.23
C PHE A 479 -2.33 -10.55 20.26
N LEU A 480 -1.26 -11.27 19.92
CA LEU A 480 -0.12 -11.51 20.82
C LEU A 480 0.62 -10.21 21.15
N VAL A 481 0.89 -9.38 20.16
CA VAL A 481 1.61 -8.10 20.29
C VAL A 481 0.84 -7.12 21.18
N THR A 482 -0.47 -7.05 21.04
CA THR A 482 -1.34 -6.25 21.93
C THR A 482 -1.31 -6.81 23.35
N LYS A 483 -1.38 -8.14 23.50
CA LYS A 483 -1.41 -8.77 24.82
C LYS A 483 -0.13 -8.55 25.63
N ILE A 484 1.01 -8.39 24.97
CA ILE A 484 2.30 -8.06 25.60
C ILE A 484 2.53 -6.54 25.73
N GLY A 485 1.55 -5.71 25.35
CA GLY A 485 1.61 -4.25 25.50
C GLY A 485 2.61 -3.56 24.55
N MET A 486 2.85 -4.14 23.37
CA MET A 486 3.74 -3.55 22.38
C MET A 486 3.00 -2.53 21.47
N ILE A 487 1.68 -2.71 21.31
CA ILE A 487 0.72 -1.79 20.67
C ILE A 487 -0.56 -1.70 21.47
#